data_b97a16554632770e5132435ee8070af6
#
_entry.id   b97a16554632770e5132435ee8070af6
#
_cell.length_a   1.000
_cell.length_b   1.000
_cell.length_c   1.000
_cell.angle_alpha   90.00
_cell.angle_beta   90.00
_cell.angle_gamma   90.00
#
_symmetry.space_group_name_H-M   'P 1'
#
loop_
_entity.id
_entity.type
_entity.pdbx_description
1 polymer ?
#
loop_
_entity_poly.entity_id
_entity_poly.type
_entity_poly.pdbx_seq_one_letter_code
_entity_poly.pdbx_strand_id
1 'polypeptide(L)'
;MLVEKNVPLQAFNSFHIVAKAHALVRIASEADLHALLADPELRASPKFVLGGGSNIVLTGDVKALVLKVELMGRRLLMETDKAFIVQAGAGESWHELVAWTLAQGYPGLENLALIPGTVGAAPVQNIGAYGVELQDRFDSLDAIDLQTGQVFTLHAAQCAFGYRDSVFKHGAGAAAVPDGAVSAGAVAGGHQVLGLKDRALILRVRFALPKSWKPVLGYADLDKKMAEHQCAHPTAQQIFDWVCEIRRAKLPDPQVIGNVGSFFKNPTVTPEQCVDIIARDPKVVHYHLADGGVKLAAGWLIDSCGWRGKSVGQAGVYEKQALVLVNRGGVDSPFGATGGEVMTLARAIQTSVYERFGIRLEPEPVVV
;
A
#
# COMPACT_ATOMS: atom_id res chain seq x y z
N MET A 1 23.76 -10.00 13.82
CA MET A 1 23.39 -9.19 12.63
C MET A 1 24.48 -9.34 11.58
N LEU A 2 24.12 -9.60 10.31
CA LEU A 2 25.04 -9.72 9.16
C LEU A 2 24.74 -8.59 8.18
N VAL A 3 25.78 -7.90 7.69
CA VAL A 3 25.67 -6.95 6.59
C VAL A 3 26.06 -7.65 5.28
N GLU A 4 25.05 -7.94 4.46
CA GLU A 4 25.23 -8.54 3.13
C GLU A 4 25.59 -7.46 2.12
N LYS A 5 26.54 -7.72 1.20
CA LYS A 5 26.98 -6.76 0.18
C LYS A 5 26.54 -7.16 -1.22
N ASN A 6 26.21 -6.18 -2.06
CA ASN A 6 25.82 -6.37 -3.48
C ASN A 6 24.68 -7.38 -3.67
N VAL A 7 23.65 -7.28 -2.82
CA VAL A 7 22.52 -8.22 -2.79
C VAL A 7 21.56 -7.95 -3.95
N PRO A 8 21.26 -8.94 -4.81
CA PRO A 8 20.24 -8.81 -5.84
C PRO A 8 18.84 -8.52 -5.22
N LEU A 9 18.16 -7.49 -5.72
CA LEU A 9 16.84 -7.09 -5.22
C LEU A 9 15.67 -7.57 -6.10
N GLN A 10 15.93 -8.30 -7.19
CA GLN A 10 14.88 -8.77 -8.10
C GLN A 10 13.82 -9.60 -7.38
N ALA A 11 14.22 -10.52 -6.50
CA ALA A 11 13.31 -11.33 -5.67
C ALA A 11 12.67 -10.54 -4.51
N PHE A 12 13.14 -9.34 -4.22
CA PHE A 12 12.66 -8.50 -3.12
C PHE A 12 11.77 -7.33 -3.57
N ASN A 13 11.38 -7.29 -4.84
CA ASN A 13 10.38 -6.37 -5.35
C ASN A 13 9.40 -7.10 -6.28
N SER A 14 8.12 -6.82 -6.11
CA SER A 14 7.06 -7.52 -6.84
C SER A 14 6.96 -7.14 -8.32
N PHE A 15 7.68 -6.11 -8.76
CA PHE A 15 7.86 -5.78 -10.17
C PHE A 15 8.92 -6.66 -10.84
N HIS A 16 9.76 -7.35 -10.04
CA HIS A 16 10.92 -8.14 -10.48
C HIS A 16 11.94 -7.32 -11.30
N ILE A 17 12.06 -6.03 -10.99
CA ILE A 17 13.09 -5.18 -11.58
C ILE A 17 14.46 -5.62 -11.08
N VAL A 18 15.39 -5.78 -12.03
CA VAL A 18 16.79 -6.11 -11.73
C VAL A 18 17.49 -4.89 -11.18
N ALA A 19 17.90 -4.96 -9.92
CA ALA A 19 18.68 -3.97 -9.22
C ALA A 19 19.43 -4.65 -8.07
N LYS A 20 20.41 -3.98 -7.46
CA LYS A 20 21.17 -4.46 -6.30
C LYS A 20 21.10 -3.49 -5.14
N ALA A 21 21.11 -4.00 -3.93
CA ALA A 21 21.45 -3.23 -2.75
C ALA A 21 22.98 -3.26 -2.56
N HIS A 22 23.63 -2.11 -2.40
CA HIS A 22 25.03 -2.07 -2.03
C HIS A 22 25.28 -2.74 -0.68
N ALA A 23 24.37 -2.56 0.26
CA ALA A 23 24.36 -3.24 1.56
C ALA A 23 22.93 -3.54 1.99
N LEU A 24 22.71 -4.70 2.60
CA LEU A 24 21.44 -5.14 3.12
C LEU A 24 21.63 -5.77 4.50
N VAL A 25 20.72 -5.45 5.42
CA VAL A 25 20.60 -6.10 6.73
C VAL A 25 19.20 -6.64 6.88
N ARG A 26 19.10 -7.92 7.27
CA ARG A 26 17.82 -8.55 7.64
C ARG A 26 17.51 -8.21 9.08
N ILE A 27 16.34 -7.66 9.31
CA ILE A 27 15.82 -7.29 10.62
C ILE A 27 14.78 -8.34 11.03
N ALA A 28 15.27 -9.42 11.64
CA ALA A 28 14.43 -10.52 12.11
C ALA A 28 14.05 -10.37 13.60
N SER A 29 14.75 -9.52 14.33
CA SER A 29 14.52 -9.24 15.75
C SER A 29 14.80 -7.77 16.10
N GLU A 30 14.28 -7.30 17.23
CA GLU A 30 14.65 -5.98 17.76
C GLU A 30 16.13 -5.91 18.16
N ALA A 31 16.74 -7.05 18.50
CA ALA A 31 18.18 -7.12 18.79
C ALA A 31 19.03 -6.78 17.55
N ASP A 32 18.57 -7.14 16.33
CA ASP A 32 19.26 -6.75 15.09
C ASP A 32 19.26 -5.23 14.91
N LEU A 33 18.14 -4.57 15.22
CA LEU A 33 18.04 -3.09 15.18
C LEU A 33 18.95 -2.45 16.21
N HIS A 34 18.96 -2.96 17.43
CA HIS A 34 19.86 -2.43 18.47
C HIS A 34 21.32 -2.60 18.09
N ALA A 35 21.71 -3.75 17.54
CA ALA A 35 23.07 -3.98 17.04
C ALA A 35 23.43 -3.06 15.87
N LEU A 36 22.49 -2.82 14.94
CA LEU A 36 22.68 -1.89 13.82
C LEU A 36 22.88 -0.45 14.32
N LEU A 37 22.06 -0.01 15.28
CA LEU A 37 22.11 1.37 15.79
C LEU A 37 23.26 1.61 16.77
N ALA A 38 23.85 0.54 17.34
CA ALA A 38 25.06 0.61 18.13
C ALA A 38 26.34 0.82 17.29
N ASP A 39 26.30 0.45 16.01
CA ASP A 39 27.40 0.70 15.06
C ASP A 39 27.30 2.14 14.51
N PRO A 40 28.31 3.02 14.76
CA PRO A 40 28.25 4.42 14.35
C PRO A 40 28.16 4.62 12.82
N GLU A 41 28.82 3.77 12.01
CA GLU A 41 28.81 3.87 10.56
C GLU A 41 27.45 3.46 10.00
N LEU A 42 26.91 2.34 10.45
CA LEU A 42 25.59 1.86 10.05
C LEU A 42 24.49 2.81 10.53
N ARG A 43 24.62 3.37 11.73
CA ARG A 43 23.68 4.35 12.27
C ARG A 43 23.66 5.63 11.43
N ALA A 44 24.81 6.14 10.99
CA ALA A 44 24.94 7.36 10.20
C ALA A 44 24.54 7.17 8.72
N SER A 45 24.58 5.93 8.20
CA SER A 45 24.26 5.63 6.80
C SER A 45 22.80 5.98 6.47
N PRO A 46 22.52 6.53 5.27
CA PRO A 46 21.14 6.60 4.75
C PRO A 46 20.50 5.21 4.73
N LYS A 47 19.24 5.11 5.11
CA LYS A 47 18.51 3.82 5.20
C LYS A 47 17.34 3.78 4.24
N PHE A 48 17.08 2.59 3.71
CA PHE A 48 15.87 2.27 2.96
C PHE A 48 15.17 1.08 3.61
N VAL A 49 13.99 1.32 4.22
CA VAL A 49 13.20 0.27 4.86
C VAL A 49 12.42 -0.49 3.81
N LEU A 50 12.68 -1.80 3.71
CA LEU A 50 12.08 -2.69 2.73
C LEU A 50 11.21 -3.75 3.41
N GLY A 51 9.89 -3.67 3.18
CA GLY A 51 8.93 -4.71 3.53
C GLY A 51 8.84 -5.79 2.45
N GLY A 52 7.64 -6.03 1.91
CA GLY A 52 7.42 -6.97 0.80
C GLY A 52 7.84 -6.47 -0.59
N GLY A 53 8.26 -5.22 -0.74
CA GLY A 53 8.62 -4.63 -2.03
C GLY A 53 7.46 -4.56 -3.03
N SER A 54 6.23 -4.58 -2.54
CA SER A 54 5.02 -4.65 -3.37
C SER A 54 4.50 -3.30 -3.84
N ASN A 55 5.12 -2.19 -3.42
CA ASN A 55 4.74 -0.84 -3.81
C ASN A 55 5.96 0.07 -4.06
N ILE A 56 6.99 -0.47 -4.71
CA ILE A 56 8.22 0.24 -5.07
C ILE A 56 8.58 0.04 -6.55
N VAL A 57 9.22 1.04 -7.15
CA VAL A 57 9.85 0.98 -8.46
C VAL A 57 11.32 1.31 -8.30
N LEU A 58 12.19 0.33 -8.51
CA LEU A 58 13.64 0.52 -8.46
C LEU A 58 14.13 1.06 -9.80
N THR A 59 14.66 2.28 -9.83
CA THR A 59 15.19 2.90 -11.06
C THR A 59 16.69 2.66 -11.26
N GLY A 60 17.34 2.06 -10.28
CA GLY A 60 18.76 1.69 -10.30
C GLY A 60 19.14 0.93 -9.03
N ASP A 61 20.45 0.74 -8.84
CA ASP A 61 20.98 0.11 -7.64
C ASP A 61 20.78 0.99 -6.40
N VAL A 62 20.37 0.38 -5.29
CA VAL A 62 20.07 1.09 -4.04
C VAL A 62 21.39 1.30 -3.27
N LYS A 63 21.79 2.58 -3.13
CA LYS A 63 23.01 2.98 -2.41
C LYS A 63 22.83 3.04 -0.90
N ALA A 64 21.60 3.34 -0.45
CA ALA A 64 21.24 3.34 0.98
C ALA A 64 21.38 1.93 1.57
N LEU A 65 21.61 1.84 2.87
CA LEU A 65 21.57 0.59 3.61
C LEU A 65 20.11 0.08 3.62
N VAL A 66 19.87 -1.05 2.95
CA VAL A 66 18.55 -1.67 2.89
C VAL A 66 18.29 -2.42 4.19
N LEU A 67 17.21 -2.07 4.88
CA LEU A 67 16.72 -2.76 6.06
C LEU A 67 15.54 -3.65 5.65
N LYS A 68 15.81 -4.94 5.41
CA LYS A 68 14.78 -5.93 5.07
C LYS A 68 14.04 -6.35 6.33
N VAL A 69 12.79 -5.94 6.46
CA VAL A 69 11.97 -6.22 7.65
C VAL A 69 11.42 -7.64 7.59
N GLU A 70 11.79 -8.45 8.59
CA GLU A 70 11.42 -9.86 8.76
C GLU A 70 10.96 -10.14 10.21
N LEU A 71 10.44 -9.12 10.90
CA LEU A 71 9.90 -9.22 12.26
C LEU A 71 8.58 -9.99 12.22
N MET A 72 8.61 -11.24 12.65
CA MET A 72 7.47 -12.16 12.60
C MET A 72 6.75 -12.27 13.96
N GLY A 73 5.62 -12.94 13.94
CA GLY A 73 4.80 -13.27 15.11
C GLY A 73 3.44 -12.58 15.07
N ARG A 74 2.39 -13.37 15.25
CA ARG A 74 1.00 -12.93 15.32
C ARG A 74 0.28 -13.57 16.48
N ARG A 75 -0.50 -12.80 17.23
CA ARG A 75 -1.20 -13.28 18.41
C ARG A 75 -2.41 -12.42 18.75
N LEU A 76 -3.37 -12.99 19.45
CA LEU A 76 -4.33 -12.21 20.23
C LEU A 76 -3.57 -11.58 21.41
N LEU A 77 -3.56 -10.25 21.48
CA LEU A 77 -2.92 -9.52 22.56
C LEU A 77 -3.83 -9.42 23.78
N MET A 78 -5.09 -9.06 23.52
CA MET A 78 -6.13 -8.96 24.55
C MET A 78 -7.52 -9.01 23.89
N GLU A 79 -8.49 -9.30 24.72
CA GLU A 79 -9.90 -9.30 24.38
C GLU A 79 -10.63 -8.26 25.23
N THR A 80 -11.39 -7.39 24.55
CA THR A 80 -12.25 -6.40 25.22
C THR A 80 -13.73 -6.78 25.01
N ASP A 81 -14.65 -6.06 25.63
CA ASP A 81 -16.08 -6.28 25.40
C ASP A 81 -16.50 -6.03 23.94
N LYS A 82 -15.75 -5.18 23.22
CA LYS A 82 -16.11 -4.73 21.86
C LYS A 82 -15.25 -5.32 20.75
N ALA A 83 -14.00 -5.72 21.04
CA ALA A 83 -13.04 -6.11 20.02
C ALA A 83 -12.03 -7.14 20.51
N PHE A 84 -11.51 -7.91 19.55
CA PHE A 84 -10.28 -8.67 19.65
C PHE A 84 -9.11 -7.77 19.24
N ILE A 85 -8.15 -7.56 20.14
CA ILE A 85 -6.93 -6.80 19.82
C ILE A 85 -5.86 -7.78 19.36
N VAL A 86 -5.65 -7.81 18.07
CA VAL A 86 -4.66 -8.69 17.41
C VAL A 86 -3.38 -7.91 17.16
N GLN A 87 -2.23 -8.47 17.53
CA GLN A 87 -0.90 -7.94 17.22
C GLN A 87 -0.20 -8.80 16.18
N ALA A 88 0.45 -8.15 15.20
CA ALA A 88 1.29 -8.82 14.22
C ALA A 88 2.61 -8.07 14.02
N GLY A 89 3.69 -8.81 13.83
CA GLY A 89 5.02 -8.31 13.50
C GLY A 89 5.04 -7.67 12.10
N ALA A 90 5.89 -6.66 11.93
CA ALA A 90 5.93 -5.88 10.69
C ALA A 90 6.34 -6.69 9.44
N GLY A 91 7.05 -7.81 9.61
CA GLY A 91 7.46 -8.73 8.54
C GLY A 91 6.39 -9.74 8.12
N GLU A 92 5.31 -9.91 8.88
CA GLU A 92 4.23 -10.84 8.55
C GLU A 92 3.61 -10.50 7.20
N SER A 93 3.25 -11.53 6.41
CA SER A 93 2.47 -11.36 5.19
C SER A 93 1.09 -10.80 5.52
N TRP A 94 0.69 -9.73 4.83
CA TRP A 94 -0.63 -9.14 5.03
C TRP A 94 -1.76 -10.14 4.75
N HIS A 95 -1.70 -10.84 3.62
CA HIS A 95 -2.75 -11.81 3.26
C HIS A 95 -2.84 -12.97 4.25
N GLU A 96 -1.70 -13.49 4.69
CA GLU A 96 -1.64 -14.56 5.69
C GLU A 96 -2.17 -14.11 7.06
N LEU A 97 -1.96 -12.83 7.42
CA LEU A 97 -2.58 -12.27 8.63
C LEU A 97 -4.11 -12.26 8.50
N VAL A 98 -4.66 -11.78 7.37
CA VAL A 98 -6.11 -11.75 7.13
C VAL A 98 -6.71 -13.16 7.21
N ALA A 99 -6.09 -14.14 6.56
CA ALA A 99 -6.52 -15.54 6.61
C ALA A 99 -6.47 -16.10 8.04
N TRP A 100 -5.38 -15.81 8.76
CA TRP A 100 -5.20 -16.26 10.14
C TRP A 100 -6.24 -15.65 11.09
N THR A 101 -6.55 -14.35 10.98
CA THR A 101 -7.57 -13.71 11.83
C THR A 101 -8.94 -14.35 11.63
N LEU A 102 -9.33 -14.67 10.40
CA LEU A 102 -10.58 -15.39 10.12
C LEU A 102 -10.59 -16.80 10.71
N ALA A 103 -9.49 -17.56 10.55
CA ALA A 103 -9.36 -18.90 11.11
C ALA A 103 -9.43 -18.93 12.65
N GLN A 104 -9.07 -17.80 13.32
CA GLN A 104 -9.21 -17.64 14.76
C GLN A 104 -10.61 -17.11 15.19
N GLY A 105 -11.49 -16.79 14.23
CA GLY A 105 -12.80 -16.20 14.53
C GLY A 105 -12.75 -14.70 14.82
N TYR A 106 -11.75 -13.97 14.30
CA TYR A 106 -11.58 -12.52 14.45
C TYR A 106 -11.80 -11.81 13.11
N PRO A 107 -13.07 -11.64 12.66
CA PRO A 107 -13.38 -11.00 11.38
C PRO A 107 -13.15 -9.48 11.42
N GLY A 108 -13.02 -8.87 10.23
CA GLY A 108 -12.93 -7.42 10.04
C GLY A 108 -11.89 -6.98 9.01
N LEU A 109 -11.00 -7.88 8.56
CA LEU A 109 -9.97 -7.60 7.56
C LEU A 109 -10.25 -8.27 6.20
N GLU A 110 -11.32 -9.03 6.06
CA GLU A 110 -11.65 -9.86 4.88
C GLU A 110 -11.70 -9.09 3.56
N ASN A 111 -12.20 -7.84 3.57
CA ASN A 111 -12.24 -6.97 2.39
C ASN A 111 -10.82 -6.59 1.89
N LEU A 112 -9.82 -6.68 2.76
CA LEU A 112 -8.42 -6.37 2.45
C LEU A 112 -7.60 -7.62 2.07
N ALA A 113 -8.28 -8.75 1.84
CA ALA A 113 -7.65 -9.99 1.44
C ALA A 113 -6.86 -9.84 0.12
N LEU A 114 -5.81 -10.64 -0.02
CA LEU A 114 -4.96 -10.72 -1.21
C LEU A 114 -4.29 -9.39 -1.62
N ILE A 115 -4.20 -8.40 -0.72
CA ILE A 115 -3.32 -7.24 -0.92
C ILE A 115 -1.89 -7.72 -0.68
N PRO A 116 -0.97 -7.58 -1.67
CA PRO A 116 0.41 -8.01 -1.48
C PRO A 116 1.18 -7.06 -0.54
N GLY A 117 2.19 -7.61 0.13
CA GLY A 117 3.05 -6.85 1.02
C GLY A 117 3.03 -7.35 2.46
N THR A 118 3.60 -6.58 3.37
CA THR A 118 3.78 -6.93 4.78
C THR A 118 2.94 -6.05 5.70
N VAL A 119 2.69 -6.56 6.90
CA VAL A 119 1.91 -5.88 7.94
C VAL A 119 2.49 -4.50 8.28
N GLY A 120 3.82 -4.39 8.39
CA GLY A 120 4.47 -3.10 8.69
C GLY A 120 4.43 -2.10 7.53
N ALA A 121 4.24 -2.55 6.29
CA ALA A 121 4.07 -1.67 5.14
C ALA A 121 2.61 -1.18 4.98
N ALA A 122 1.64 -1.89 5.55
CA ALA A 122 0.23 -1.59 5.40
C ALA A 122 -0.17 -0.20 5.93
N PRO A 123 0.30 0.28 7.12
CA PRO A 123 0.01 1.63 7.61
C PRO A 123 0.64 2.75 6.79
N VAL A 124 1.74 2.50 6.08
CA VAL A 124 2.49 3.54 5.36
C VAL A 124 1.60 4.29 4.36
N GLN A 125 0.72 3.59 3.67
CA GLN A 125 -0.21 4.17 2.72
C GLN A 125 -1.68 3.87 3.05
N ASN A 126 -1.98 3.54 4.32
CA ASN A 126 -3.35 3.25 4.73
C ASN A 126 -4.04 2.34 3.70
N ILE A 127 -3.52 1.10 3.51
CA ILE A 127 -4.04 0.21 2.47
C ILE A 127 -5.55 0.08 2.54
N GLY A 128 -6.21 0.02 1.39
CA GLY A 128 -7.66 -0.05 1.33
C GLY A 128 -8.17 -0.76 0.07
N ALA A 129 -9.24 -1.51 0.21
CA ALA A 129 -9.94 -2.19 -0.85
C ALA A 129 -11.39 -2.52 -0.43
N TYR A 130 -12.29 -2.59 -1.40
CA TYR A 130 -13.68 -3.04 -1.23
C TYR A 130 -14.41 -2.37 -0.05
N GLY A 131 -14.23 -1.04 0.09
CA GLY A 131 -14.93 -0.23 1.09
C GLY A 131 -14.33 -0.23 2.50
N VAL A 132 -13.20 -0.91 2.71
CA VAL A 132 -12.46 -0.91 3.99
C VAL A 132 -11.08 -0.32 3.79
N GLU A 133 -10.63 0.53 4.70
CA GLU A 133 -9.25 0.98 4.82
C GLU A 133 -8.64 0.42 6.12
N LEU A 134 -7.30 0.32 6.17
CA LEU A 134 -6.59 -0.17 7.35
C LEU A 134 -6.99 0.61 8.62
N GLN A 135 -7.12 1.93 8.52
CA GLN A 135 -7.50 2.81 9.64
C GLN A 135 -8.81 2.40 10.32
N ASP A 136 -9.76 1.76 9.59
CA ASP A 136 -11.05 1.32 10.13
C ASP A 136 -10.90 0.18 11.16
N ARG A 137 -9.76 -0.49 11.17
CA ARG A 137 -9.44 -1.63 12.04
C ARG A 137 -8.15 -1.44 12.82
N PHE A 138 -7.50 -0.30 12.65
CA PHE A 138 -6.23 0.03 13.30
C PHE A 138 -6.45 0.43 14.77
N ASP A 139 -5.64 -0.13 15.66
CA ASP A 139 -5.56 0.26 17.07
C ASP A 139 -4.34 1.14 17.33
N SER A 140 -3.17 0.57 17.10
CA SER A 140 -1.89 1.23 17.32
C SER A 140 -0.76 0.51 16.60
N LEU A 141 0.40 1.13 16.54
CA LEU A 141 1.64 0.48 16.11
C LEU A 141 2.81 0.89 17.01
N ASP A 142 3.82 0.03 17.08
CA ASP A 142 5.13 0.40 17.64
C ASP A 142 6.11 0.60 16.49
N ALA A 143 6.89 1.67 16.58
CA ALA A 143 7.97 1.96 15.64
C ALA A 143 9.24 2.36 16.41
N ILE A 144 10.39 2.22 15.76
CA ILE A 144 11.67 2.69 16.27
C ILE A 144 12.16 3.87 15.42
N ASP A 145 12.63 4.91 16.09
CA ASP A 145 13.34 6.02 15.44
C ASP A 145 14.75 5.56 15.07
N LEU A 146 15.06 5.53 13.78
CA LEU A 146 16.33 5.04 13.25
C LEU A 146 17.53 5.97 13.53
N GLN A 147 17.27 7.19 14.01
CA GLN A 147 18.31 8.14 14.42
C GLN A 147 18.64 8.02 15.90
N THR A 148 17.60 7.93 16.75
CA THR A 148 17.77 7.92 18.21
C THR A 148 17.80 6.51 18.80
N GLY A 149 17.20 5.52 18.13
CA GLY A 149 17.00 4.17 18.65
C GLY A 149 15.83 4.08 19.64
N GLN A 150 15.07 5.16 19.81
CA GLN A 150 13.93 5.17 20.73
C GLN A 150 12.72 4.48 20.09
N VAL A 151 12.12 3.56 20.83
CA VAL A 151 10.83 2.94 20.45
C VAL A 151 9.70 3.84 20.95
N PHE A 152 8.69 4.01 20.10
CA PHE A 152 7.51 4.80 20.41
C PHE A 152 6.25 4.12 19.83
N THR A 153 5.10 4.42 20.44
CA THR A 153 3.78 3.92 20.01
C THR A 153 2.99 5.06 19.36
N LEU A 154 2.35 4.77 18.23
CA LEU A 154 1.41 5.68 17.57
C LEU A 154 0.01 5.07 17.55
N HIS A 155 -0.99 5.89 17.87
CA HIS A 155 -2.41 5.63 17.68
C HIS A 155 -2.92 6.27 16.39
N ALA A 156 -4.15 5.95 15.97
CA ALA A 156 -4.71 6.38 14.68
C ALA A 156 -4.59 7.89 14.42
N ALA A 157 -4.90 8.73 15.42
CA ALA A 157 -4.79 10.18 15.28
C ALA A 157 -3.36 10.68 14.99
N GLN A 158 -2.35 9.97 15.51
CA GLN A 158 -0.94 10.32 15.31
C GLN A 158 -0.39 9.80 13.97
N CYS A 159 -1.01 8.77 13.40
CA CYS A 159 -0.65 8.26 12.08
C CYS A 159 -1.12 9.16 10.93
N ALA A 160 -2.05 10.11 11.18
CA ALA A 160 -2.61 11.03 10.19
C ALA A 160 -3.01 10.30 8.90
N PHE A 161 -3.77 9.22 9.03
CA PHE A 161 -4.21 8.42 7.89
C PHE A 161 -5.10 9.23 6.94
N GLY A 162 -4.82 9.10 5.65
CA GLY A 162 -5.60 9.64 4.56
C GLY A 162 -5.69 8.64 3.42
N TYR A 163 -6.33 9.04 2.32
CA TYR A 163 -6.43 8.20 1.12
C TYR A 163 -5.03 7.94 0.52
N ARG A 164 -4.53 6.72 0.68
CA ARG A 164 -3.16 6.32 0.29
C ARG A 164 -2.07 7.18 0.94
N ASP A 165 -2.30 7.59 2.20
CA ASP A 165 -1.40 8.50 2.90
C ASP A 165 -1.31 8.22 4.41
N SER A 166 -0.17 8.61 5.01
CA SER A 166 0.09 8.63 6.45
C SER A 166 1.34 9.44 6.77
N VAL A 167 1.65 9.66 8.05
CA VAL A 167 2.88 10.34 8.48
C VAL A 167 4.16 9.69 7.95
N PHE A 168 4.12 8.41 7.61
CA PHE A 168 5.28 7.67 7.09
C PHE A 168 5.62 7.98 5.62
N LYS A 169 4.77 8.72 4.92
CA LYS A 169 5.04 9.19 3.54
C LYS A 169 5.65 10.59 3.49
N HIS A 170 5.62 11.33 4.60
CA HIS A 170 6.07 12.71 4.69
C HIS A 170 7.37 12.81 5.48
N GLY A 171 8.30 13.66 5.02
CA GLY A 171 9.56 13.94 5.69
C GLY A 171 9.40 14.93 6.86
N ALA A 172 10.44 15.07 7.67
CA ALA A 172 10.49 16.05 8.76
C ALA A 172 10.30 17.47 8.18
N GLY A 173 9.30 18.21 8.69
CA GLY A 173 8.97 19.57 8.23
C GLY A 173 7.82 19.64 7.22
N ALA A 174 7.35 18.55 6.65
CA ALA A 174 6.08 18.51 5.94
C ALA A 174 4.97 18.33 6.99
N ALA A 175 4.11 19.31 7.17
CA ALA A 175 2.84 19.08 7.85
C ALA A 175 2.07 18.05 7.01
N ALA A 176 1.81 16.87 7.56
CA ALA A 176 0.87 15.93 6.99
C ALA A 176 -0.51 16.58 7.12
N VAL A 177 -0.91 17.36 6.12
CA VAL A 177 -2.28 17.84 5.97
C VAL A 177 -2.91 16.91 4.95
N PRO A 178 -3.79 15.97 5.35
CA PRO A 178 -4.61 15.26 4.40
C PRO A 178 -5.47 16.30 3.66
N ASP A 179 -5.51 16.23 2.34
CA ASP A 179 -6.50 16.97 1.53
C ASP A 179 -7.89 16.64 2.10
N GLY A 180 -8.58 17.67 2.63
CA GLY A 180 -9.92 17.52 3.21
C GLY A 180 -9.98 17.15 4.70
N ALA A 181 -8.87 16.95 5.41
CA ALA A 181 -8.91 16.77 6.85
C ALA A 181 -8.93 18.13 7.56
N VAL A 182 -9.94 18.33 8.37
CA VAL A 182 -9.96 19.36 9.42
C VAL A 182 -8.63 19.26 10.17
N SER A 183 -7.92 20.38 10.30
CA SER A 183 -6.64 20.47 11.02
C SER A 183 -6.68 19.59 12.26
N ALA A 184 -5.87 18.53 12.26
CA ALA A 184 -5.79 17.62 13.40
C ALA A 184 -5.50 18.46 14.62
N GLY A 185 -6.48 18.55 15.51
CA GLY A 185 -6.41 19.34 16.72
C GLY A 185 -5.14 19.01 17.46
N ALA A 186 -4.51 20.02 18.02
CA ALA A 186 -3.35 19.90 18.89
C ALA A 186 -3.58 18.75 19.87
N VAL A 187 -2.77 17.68 19.75
CA VAL A 187 -2.69 16.65 20.78
C VAL A 187 -2.29 17.39 22.05
N ALA A 188 -3.03 17.20 23.12
CA ALA A 188 -2.71 17.80 24.41
C ALA A 188 -1.26 17.43 24.79
N GLY A 189 -0.33 18.39 24.64
CA GLY A 189 1.10 18.18 24.79
C GLY A 189 1.97 18.88 23.74
N GLY A 190 1.38 19.59 22.75
CA GLY A 190 2.13 20.55 21.90
C GLY A 190 3.17 19.99 20.95
N HIS A 191 3.18 18.68 20.65
CA HIS A 191 4.09 18.10 19.66
C HIS A 191 3.40 18.01 18.31
N GLN A 192 3.84 18.85 17.36
CA GLN A 192 3.54 18.62 15.93
C GLN A 192 4.03 17.22 15.57
N VAL A 193 3.16 16.38 15.00
CA VAL A 193 3.57 15.09 14.44
C VAL A 193 4.37 15.40 13.19
N LEU A 194 5.69 15.40 13.33
CA LEU A 194 6.61 15.54 12.21
C LEU A 194 6.52 14.27 11.34
N GLY A 195 6.62 14.42 10.02
CA GLY A 195 6.66 13.28 9.12
C GLY A 195 7.80 12.31 9.48
N LEU A 196 7.51 11.01 9.33
CA LEU A 196 8.40 9.90 9.75
C LEU A 196 9.04 9.15 8.58
N LYS A 197 8.89 9.67 7.36
CA LYS A 197 9.52 9.09 6.17
C LYS A 197 11.04 9.01 6.37
N ASP A 198 11.62 7.86 6.04
CA ASP A 198 13.05 7.55 6.13
C ASP A 198 13.64 7.67 7.56
N ARG A 199 12.78 7.89 8.57
CA ARG A 199 13.18 8.05 9.97
C ARG A 199 12.68 6.92 10.87
N ALA A 200 11.51 6.35 10.58
CA ALA A 200 10.92 5.33 11.42
C ALA A 200 10.85 3.97 10.73
N LEU A 201 11.09 2.90 11.50
CA LEU A 201 10.82 1.52 11.10
C LEU A 201 9.71 0.97 12.00
N ILE A 202 8.61 0.53 11.40
CA ILE A 202 7.50 -0.10 12.12
C ILE A 202 7.93 -1.49 12.58
N LEU A 203 7.73 -1.79 13.86
CA LEU A 203 8.08 -3.06 14.50
C LEU A 203 6.92 -4.04 14.49
N ARG A 204 5.73 -3.55 14.83
CA ARG A 204 4.48 -4.32 14.92
C ARG A 204 3.26 -3.41 14.79
N VAL A 205 2.16 -4.00 14.37
CA VAL A 205 0.86 -3.31 14.24
C VAL A 205 -0.19 -4.05 15.05
N ARG A 206 -1.10 -3.31 15.68
CA ARG A 206 -2.25 -3.83 16.40
C ARG A 206 -3.54 -3.44 15.71
N PHE A 207 -4.45 -4.39 15.66
CA PHE A 207 -5.76 -4.25 15.02
C PHE A 207 -6.87 -4.50 16.04
N ALA A 208 -7.89 -3.63 16.05
CA ALA A 208 -9.11 -3.81 16.85
C ALA A 208 -10.20 -4.42 15.95
N LEU A 209 -10.34 -5.75 16.01
CA LEU A 209 -11.30 -6.50 15.20
C LEU A 209 -12.63 -6.65 15.95
N PRO A 210 -13.77 -6.21 15.39
CA PRO A 210 -15.02 -6.07 16.14
C PRO A 210 -15.64 -7.42 16.49
N LYS A 211 -16.07 -7.60 17.75
CA LYS A 211 -16.89 -8.76 18.17
C LYS A 211 -18.28 -8.72 17.55
N SER A 212 -18.91 -7.54 17.47
CA SER A 212 -20.16 -7.32 16.76
C SER A 212 -19.88 -7.02 15.29
N TRP A 213 -19.31 -7.99 14.58
CA TRP A 213 -18.95 -7.85 13.17
C TRP A 213 -20.17 -7.64 12.30
N LYS A 214 -20.04 -6.76 11.32
CA LYS A 214 -21.00 -6.54 10.24
C LYS A 214 -20.28 -6.52 8.90
N PRO A 215 -20.84 -7.15 7.85
CA PRO A 215 -20.21 -7.12 6.53
C PRO A 215 -20.16 -5.69 5.98
N VAL A 216 -19.02 -5.32 5.38
CA VAL A 216 -18.90 -4.11 4.58
C VAL A 216 -19.18 -4.49 3.13
N LEU A 217 -20.29 -4.01 2.61
CA LEU A 217 -20.85 -4.29 1.28
C LEU A 217 -21.04 -2.97 0.53
N GLY A 218 -21.65 -3.00 -0.66
CA GLY A 218 -21.88 -1.80 -1.49
C GLY A 218 -20.76 -1.54 -2.49
N TYR A 219 -19.91 -2.53 -2.72
CA TYR A 219 -18.95 -2.53 -3.82
C TYR A 219 -19.51 -3.40 -4.95
N ALA A 220 -19.65 -2.85 -6.16
CA ALA A 220 -20.35 -3.48 -7.27
C ALA A 220 -19.95 -4.94 -7.57
N ASP A 221 -18.66 -5.28 -7.37
CA ASP A 221 -18.19 -6.65 -7.55
C ASP A 221 -18.67 -7.60 -6.45
N LEU A 222 -18.77 -7.13 -5.20
CA LEU A 222 -19.33 -7.92 -4.09
C LEU A 222 -20.84 -8.07 -4.24
N ASP A 223 -21.54 -7.00 -4.64
CA ASP A 223 -22.98 -7.05 -4.91
C ASP A 223 -23.30 -8.08 -6.01
N LYS A 224 -22.46 -8.13 -7.06
CA LYS A 224 -22.54 -9.14 -8.12
C LYS A 224 -22.35 -10.55 -7.56
N LYS A 225 -21.35 -10.77 -6.70
CA LYS A 225 -21.12 -12.08 -6.05
C LYS A 225 -22.28 -12.48 -5.17
N MET A 226 -22.84 -11.56 -4.39
CA MET A 226 -24.06 -11.80 -3.59
C MET A 226 -25.23 -12.26 -4.44
N ALA A 227 -25.45 -11.60 -5.58
CA ALA A 227 -26.51 -11.97 -6.52
C ALA A 227 -26.25 -13.34 -7.17
N GLU A 228 -25.01 -13.62 -7.63
CA GLU A 228 -24.60 -14.89 -8.22
C GLU A 228 -24.82 -16.07 -7.27
N HIS A 229 -24.52 -15.88 -5.97
CA HIS A 229 -24.68 -16.90 -4.94
C HIS A 229 -26.03 -16.86 -4.20
N GLN A 230 -26.95 -15.97 -4.59
CA GLN A 230 -28.24 -15.75 -3.93
C GLN A 230 -28.11 -15.59 -2.39
N CYS A 231 -27.04 -14.89 -1.96
CA CYS A 231 -26.65 -14.73 -0.57
C CYS A 231 -26.88 -13.28 -0.11
N ALA A 232 -27.92 -13.04 0.69
CA ALA A 232 -28.24 -11.71 1.23
C ALA A 232 -27.38 -11.34 2.47
N HIS A 233 -26.86 -12.33 3.19
CA HIS A 233 -26.13 -12.14 4.44
C HIS A 233 -24.84 -12.98 4.41
N PRO A 234 -23.78 -12.50 3.70
CA PRO A 234 -22.54 -13.26 3.60
C PRO A 234 -21.81 -13.29 4.94
N THR A 235 -21.15 -14.40 5.19
CA THR A 235 -20.17 -14.53 6.29
C THR A 235 -18.85 -13.82 5.92
N ALA A 236 -18.03 -13.55 6.92
CA ALA A 236 -16.70 -12.98 6.70
C ALA A 236 -15.83 -13.87 5.80
N GLN A 237 -15.93 -15.20 5.95
CA GLN A 237 -15.22 -16.16 5.10
C GLN A 237 -15.68 -16.08 3.63
N GLN A 238 -16.99 -15.97 3.38
CA GLN A 238 -17.50 -15.82 2.01
C GLN A 238 -17.01 -14.52 1.36
N ILE A 239 -16.98 -13.40 2.11
CA ILE A 239 -16.44 -12.14 1.60
C ILE A 239 -14.95 -12.30 1.27
N PHE A 240 -14.15 -12.91 2.16
CA PHE A 240 -12.75 -13.20 1.91
C PHE A 240 -12.55 -13.99 0.62
N ASP A 241 -13.29 -15.08 0.45
CA ASP A 241 -13.21 -15.95 -0.72
C ASP A 241 -13.58 -15.19 -2.01
N TRP A 242 -14.68 -14.43 -1.99
CA TRP A 242 -15.10 -13.61 -3.12
C TRP A 242 -14.11 -12.50 -3.46
N VAL A 243 -13.56 -11.82 -2.45
CA VAL A 243 -12.51 -10.81 -2.68
C VAL A 243 -11.29 -11.46 -3.34
N CYS A 244 -10.86 -12.63 -2.86
CA CYS A 244 -9.76 -13.36 -3.48
C CYS A 244 -10.07 -13.75 -4.93
N GLU A 245 -11.26 -14.25 -5.23
CA GLU A 245 -11.68 -14.60 -6.60
C GLU A 245 -11.70 -13.37 -7.51
N ILE A 246 -12.34 -12.28 -7.06
CA ILE A 246 -12.44 -11.03 -7.84
C ILE A 246 -11.04 -10.49 -8.15
N ARG A 247 -10.15 -10.48 -7.16
CA ARG A 247 -8.79 -9.99 -7.32
C ARG A 247 -7.98 -10.85 -8.28
N ARG A 248 -8.03 -12.18 -8.16
CA ARG A 248 -7.34 -13.11 -9.09
C ARG A 248 -7.87 -12.98 -10.52
N ALA A 249 -9.17 -12.71 -10.71
CA ALA A 249 -9.74 -12.52 -12.04
C ALA A 249 -9.31 -11.22 -12.72
N LYS A 250 -9.10 -10.14 -11.94
CA LYS A 250 -8.84 -8.78 -12.44
C LYS A 250 -7.38 -8.37 -12.41
N LEU A 251 -6.60 -8.85 -11.45
CA LEU A 251 -5.22 -8.43 -11.21
C LEU A 251 -4.25 -9.55 -11.58
N PRO A 252 -3.10 -9.24 -12.17
CA PRO A 252 -2.06 -10.23 -12.39
C PRO A 252 -1.40 -10.61 -11.06
N ASP A 253 -1.12 -11.91 -10.89
CA ASP A 253 -0.30 -12.37 -9.78
C ASP A 253 1.13 -11.84 -9.95
N PRO A 254 1.68 -11.09 -8.99
CA PRO A 254 3.04 -10.57 -9.11
C PRO A 254 4.11 -11.66 -9.25
N GLN A 255 3.85 -12.88 -8.77
CA GLN A 255 4.77 -14.01 -8.93
C GLN A 255 4.80 -14.57 -10.36
N VAL A 256 3.80 -14.22 -11.20
CA VAL A 256 3.71 -14.66 -12.59
C VAL A 256 4.03 -13.51 -13.54
N ILE A 257 3.49 -12.33 -13.28
CA ILE A 257 3.70 -11.10 -14.06
C ILE A 257 4.03 -9.99 -13.07
N GLY A 258 5.29 -9.55 -13.05
CA GLY A 258 5.76 -8.51 -12.13
C GLY A 258 4.90 -7.25 -12.20
N ASN A 259 4.45 -6.76 -11.05
CA ASN A 259 3.65 -5.54 -10.92
C ASN A 259 3.64 -5.05 -9.46
N VAL A 260 3.04 -3.87 -9.24
CA VAL A 260 2.87 -3.27 -7.89
C VAL A 260 1.40 -2.95 -7.59
N GLY A 261 0.47 -3.66 -8.23
CA GLY A 261 -0.96 -3.34 -8.14
C GLY A 261 -1.32 -2.07 -8.91
N SER A 262 -2.24 -1.29 -8.39
CA SER A 262 -2.62 0.00 -9.00
C SER A 262 -1.44 0.94 -9.01
N PHE A 263 -1.06 1.42 -10.21
CA PHE A 263 0.10 2.31 -10.34
C PHE A 263 -0.21 3.78 -10.06
N PHE A 264 -1.45 4.20 -10.27
CA PHE A 264 -1.88 5.57 -10.02
C PHE A 264 -3.01 5.61 -9.00
N LYS A 265 -3.04 6.66 -8.19
CA LYS A 265 -4.17 6.97 -7.33
C LYS A 265 -5.37 7.35 -8.18
N ASN A 266 -6.58 7.07 -7.69
CA ASN A 266 -7.79 7.65 -8.25
C ASN A 266 -7.82 9.15 -7.91
N PRO A 267 -7.82 10.06 -8.91
CA PRO A 267 -7.78 11.49 -8.65
C PRO A 267 -9.12 11.99 -8.09
N THR A 268 -9.04 12.93 -7.16
CA THR A 268 -10.20 13.69 -6.68
C THR A 268 -10.23 15.04 -7.40
N VAL A 269 -11.41 15.42 -7.90
CA VAL A 269 -11.66 16.67 -8.60
C VAL A 269 -12.80 17.43 -7.93
N THR A 270 -12.96 18.73 -8.26
CA THR A 270 -14.13 19.48 -7.81
C THR A 270 -15.40 19.05 -8.56
N PRO A 271 -16.60 19.30 -8.02
CA PRO A 271 -17.85 19.03 -8.74
C PRO A 271 -17.90 19.70 -10.12
N GLU A 272 -17.42 20.95 -10.24
CA GLU A 272 -17.40 21.70 -11.49
C GLU A 272 -16.50 21.05 -12.54
N GLN A 273 -15.29 20.61 -12.13
CA GLN A 273 -14.39 19.87 -13.01
C GLN A 273 -15.02 18.54 -13.47
N CYS A 274 -15.72 17.85 -12.56
CA CYS A 274 -16.41 16.61 -12.91
C CYS A 274 -17.51 16.85 -13.93
N VAL A 275 -18.34 17.89 -13.76
CA VAL A 275 -19.41 18.27 -14.71
C VAL A 275 -18.81 18.56 -16.10
N ASP A 276 -17.71 19.32 -16.18
CA ASP A 276 -17.02 19.61 -17.44
C ASP A 276 -16.49 18.32 -18.11
N ILE A 277 -15.94 17.39 -17.33
CA ILE A 277 -15.46 16.10 -17.87
C ILE A 277 -16.64 15.25 -18.36
N ILE A 278 -17.74 15.16 -17.61
CA ILE A 278 -18.96 14.43 -17.99
C ILE A 278 -19.56 15.00 -19.27
N ALA A 279 -19.54 16.32 -19.44
CA ALA A 279 -20.05 16.95 -20.67
C ALA A 279 -19.28 16.53 -21.93
N ARG A 280 -17.98 16.24 -21.81
CA ARG A 280 -17.12 15.76 -22.90
C ARG A 280 -17.09 14.24 -23.05
N ASP A 281 -17.09 13.54 -21.93
CA ASP A 281 -17.02 12.07 -21.83
C ASP A 281 -18.12 11.55 -20.87
N PRO A 282 -19.38 11.38 -21.33
CA PRO A 282 -20.52 11.03 -20.46
C PRO A 282 -20.42 9.66 -19.78
N LYS A 283 -19.47 8.81 -20.20
CA LYS A 283 -19.22 7.47 -19.65
C LYS A 283 -18.18 7.48 -18.53
N VAL A 284 -17.67 8.64 -18.10
CA VAL A 284 -16.66 8.69 -17.05
C VAL A 284 -17.17 8.07 -15.76
N VAL A 285 -16.38 7.13 -15.24
CA VAL A 285 -16.70 6.47 -13.96
C VAL A 285 -16.23 7.36 -12.81
N HIS A 286 -17.17 7.76 -11.98
CA HIS A 286 -16.94 8.67 -10.86
C HIS A 286 -17.76 8.31 -9.62
N TYR A 287 -17.32 8.80 -8.45
CA TYR A 287 -17.93 8.56 -7.14
C TYR A 287 -17.92 9.85 -6.33
N HIS A 288 -19.08 10.25 -5.81
CA HIS A 288 -19.18 11.40 -4.90
C HIS A 288 -18.60 11.04 -3.52
N LEU A 289 -17.81 11.96 -2.97
CA LEU A 289 -17.23 11.84 -1.64
C LEU A 289 -18.07 12.63 -0.61
N ALA A 290 -17.96 12.24 0.66
CA ALA A 290 -18.71 12.88 1.74
C ALA A 290 -18.30 14.35 1.98
N ASP A 291 -17.08 14.72 1.60
CA ASP A 291 -16.54 16.10 1.68
C ASP A 291 -16.95 16.98 0.50
N GLY A 292 -17.76 16.47 -0.42
CA GLY A 292 -18.21 17.15 -1.61
C GLY A 292 -17.30 17.03 -2.84
N GLY A 293 -16.13 16.42 -2.69
CA GLY A 293 -15.25 16.09 -3.82
C GLY A 293 -15.81 14.97 -4.69
N VAL A 294 -15.25 14.79 -5.88
CA VAL A 294 -15.60 13.69 -6.79
C VAL A 294 -14.36 12.89 -7.16
N LYS A 295 -14.34 11.60 -6.83
CA LYS A 295 -13.27 10.70 -7.16
C LYS A 295 -13.50 10.08 -8.54
N LEU A 296 -12.54 10.19 -9.45
CA LEU A 296 -12.60 9.59 -10.78
C LEU A 296 -11.85 8.27 -10.82
N ALA A 297 -12.34 7.32 -11.61
CA ALA A 297 -11.67 6.04 -11.79
C ALA A 297 -10.45 6.21 -12.73
N ALA A 298 -9.23 6.26 -12.18
CA ALA A 298 -8.00 6.40 -12.97
C ALA A 298 -7.85 5.31 -14.03
N GLY A 299 -8.24 4.07 -13.72
CA GLY A 299 -8.24 2.98 -14.70
C GLY A 299 -9.11 3.26 -15.92
N TRP A 300 -10.27 3.90 -15.74
CA TRP A 300 -11.13 4.32 -16.85
C TRP A 300 -10.49 5.44 -17.68
N LEU A 301 -9.87 6.44 -17.02
CA LEU A 301 -9.17 7.53 -17.70
C LEU A 301 -8.05 7.01 -18.58
N ILE A 302 -7.22 6.09 -18.06
CA ILE A 302 -6.10 5.46 -18.77
C ILE A 302 -6.59 4.62 -19.95
N ASP A 303 -7.64 3.82 -19.73
CA ASP A 303 -8.25 3.00 -20.79
C ASP A 303 -8.86 3.85 -21.90
N SER A 304 -9.54 4.92 -21.55
CA SER A 304 -10.12 5.88 -22.51
C SER A 304 -9.06 6.59 -23.37
N CYS A 305 -7.82 6.72 -22.86
CA CYS A 305 -6.67 7.17 -23.66
C CYS A 305 -6.04 6.04 -24.49
N GLY A 306 -6.61 4.83 -24.47
CA GLY A 306 -6.19 3.70 -25.29
C GLY A 306 -4.90 3.03 -24.85
N TRP A 307 -4.53 3.12 -23.55
CA TRP A 307 -3.30 2.53 -23.02
C TRP A 307 -3.42 1.05 -22.67
N ARG A 308 -4.63 0.50 -22.49
CA ARG A 308 -4.83 -0.90 -22.12
C ARG A 308 -4.09 -1.82 -23.10
N GLY A 309 -3.26 -2.72 -22.59
CA GLY A 309 -2.47 -3.68 -23.37
C GLY A 309 -1.25 -3.10 -24.11
N LYS A 310 -1.02 -1.77 -24.12
CA LYS A 310 0.15 -1.14 -24.73
C LYS A 310 1.40 -1.25 -23.86
N SER A 311 2.57 -1.10 -24.50
CA SER A 311 3.87 -1.23 -23.84
C SER A 311 4.86 -0.17 -24.32
N VAL A 312 5.86 0.10 -23.48
CA VAL A 312 7.09 0.81 -23.80
C VAL A 312 8.25 -0.09 -23.36
N GLY A 313 9.01 -0.63 -24.29
CA GLY A 313 9.96 -1.70 -24.01
C GLY A 313 9.27 -2.91 -23.37
N GLN A 314 9.81 -3.38 -22.26
CA GLN A 314 9.24 -4.49 -21.48
C GLN A 314 8.22 -4.03 -20.42
N ALA A 315 8.04 -2.73 -20.19
CA ALA A 315 6.99 -2.20 -19.33
C ALA A 315 5.67 -2.10 -20.11
N GLY A 316 4.58 -2.65 -19.58
CA GLY A 316 3.27 -2.66 -20.25
C GLY A 316 2.13 -2.27 -19.32
N VAL A 317 0.97 -1.94 -19.92
CA VAL A 317 -0.31 -1.80 -19.22
C VAL A 317 -1.04 -3.14 -19.31
N TYR A 318 -1.53 -3.62 -18.16
CA TYR A 318 -2.21 -4.92 -18.12
C TYR A 318 -3.53 -4.90 -18.91
N GLU A 319 -3.78 -5.96 -19.68
CA GLU A 319 -4.93 -6.03 -20.59
C GLU A 319 -6.30 -6.15 -19.89
N LYS A 320 -6.34 -6.65 -18.63
CA LYS A 320 -7.59 -6.77 -17.86
C LYS A 320 -7.84 -5.58 -16.93
N GLN A 321 -6.77 -4.80 -16.61
CA GLN A 321 -6.88 -3.65 -15.70
C GLN A 321 -5.88 -2.56 -16.09
N ALA A 322 -6.36 -1.49 -16.71
CA ALA A 322 -5.51 -0.40 -17.23
C ALA A 322 -4.75 0.37 -16.13
N LEU A 323 -5.16 0.23 -14.86
CA LEU A 323 -4.48 0.85 -13.72
C LEU A 323 -3.22 0.09 -13.28
N VAL A 324 -3.00 -1.13 -13.79
CA VAL A 324 -1.86 -1.98 -13.41
C VAL A 324 -0.80 -1.93 -14.50
N LEU A 325 0.38 -1.43 -14.14
CA LEU A 325 1.56 -1.54 -14.98
C LEU A 325 2.28 -2.85 -14.67
N VAL A 326 2.80 -3.51 -15.71
CA VAL A 326 3.37 -4.86 -15.62
C VAL A 326 4.75 -4.94 -16.26
N ASN A 327 5.56 -5.89 -15.77
CA ASN A 327 6.81 -6.31 -16.36
C ASN A 327 6.55 -7.52 -17.29
N ARG A 328 6.66 -7.32 -18.61
CA ARG A 328 6.40 -8.37 -19.61
C ARG A 328 7.61 -9.26 -19.88
N GLY A 329 8.78 -8.92 -19.33
CA GLY A 329 10.00 -9.71 -19.57
C GLY A 329 10.12 -10.97 -18.72
N GLY A 330 9.15 -11.24 -17.82
CA GLY A 330 9.16 -12.41 -16.92
C GLY A 330 9.83 -12.14 -15.59
N VAL A 331 9.44 -12.92 -14.57
CA VAL A 331 9.83 -12.68 -13.16
C VAL A 331 11.28 -13.04 -12.87
N ASP A 332 11.84 -14.04 -13.56
CA ASP A 332 13.23 -14.50 -13.37
C ASP A 332 14.16 -14.05 -14.52
N SER A 333 13.67 -13.20 -15.41
CA SER A 333 14.43 -12.76 -16.57
C SER A 333 15.38 -11.61 -16.22
N PRO A 334 16.66 -11.68 -16.64
CA PRO A 334 17.56 -10.54 -16.56
C PRO A 334 17.22 -9.44 -17.60
N PHE A 335 16.32 -9.74 -18.55
CA PHE A 335 15.85 -8.85 -19.63
C PHE A 335 14.44 -8.32 -19.36
N GLY A 336 14.00 -8.30 -18.11
CA GLY A 336 12.71 -7.73 -17.70
C GLY A 336 12.67 -6.21 -17.85
N ALA A 337 11.51 -5.64 -17.55
CA ALA A 337 11.34 -4.18 -17.54
C ALA A 337 12.31 -3.53 -16.54
N THR A 338 12.97 -2.46 -16.98
CA THR A 338 13.73 -1.58 -16.11
C THR A 338 12.83 -0.57 -15.44
N GLY A 339 13.24 -0.05 -14.27
CA GLY A 339 12.51 1.04 -13.63
C GLY A 339 12.40 2.29 -14.51
N GLY A 340 13.41 2.54 -15.34
CA GLY A 340 13.39 3.62 -16.33
C GLY A 340 12.29 3.47 -17.36
N GLU A 341 12.08 2.26 -17.91
CA GLU A 341 10.99 1.95 -18.83
C GLU A 341 9.62 2.10 -18.16
N VAL A 342 9.47 1.58 -16.92
CA VAL A 342 8.23 1.73 -16.14
C VAL A 342 7.89 3.20 -15.94
N MET A 343 8.87 4.03 -15.55
CA MET A 343 8.65 5.46 -15.34
C MET A 343 8.43 6.22 -16.65
N THR A 344 9.00 5.76 -17.77
CA THR A 344 8.74 6.33 -19.09
C THR A 344 7.31 6.05 -19.53
N LEU A 345 6.83 4.80 -19.38
CA LEU A 345 5.43 4.42 -19.61
C LEU A 345 4.49 5.24 -18.70
N ALA A 346 4.79 5.36 -17.42
CA ALA A 346 3.98 6.12 -16.48
C ALA A 346 3.84 7.60 -16.90
N ARG A 347 4.94 8.25 -17.30
CA ARG A 347 4.92 9.64 -17.80
C ARG A 347 4.10 9.79 -19.09
N ALA A 348 4.22 8.84 -20.02
CA ALA A 348 3.43 8.86 -21.25
C ALA A 348 1.92 8.76 -20.97
N ILE A 349 1.53 7.90 -20.02
CA ILE A 349 0.14 7.80 -19.54
C ILE A 349 -0.32 9.12 -18.90
N GLN A 350 0.48 9.68 -17.99
CA GLN A 350 0.18 10.96 -17.33
C GLN A 350 -0.04 12.09 -18.35
N THR A 351 0.81 12.18 -19.37
CA THR A 351 0.69 13.18 -20.45
C THR A 351 -0.61 12.99 -21.21
N SER A 352 -0.92 11.76 -21.65
CA SER A 352 -2.15 11.46 -22.41
C SER A 352 -3.43 11.78 -21.62
N VAL A 353 -3.44 11.44 -20.32
CA VAL A 353 -4.59 11.72 -19.45
C VAL A 353 -4.72 13.22 -19.19
N TYR A 354 -3.59 13.92 -19.01
CA TYR A 354 -3.61 15.37 -18.83
C TYR A 354 -4.09 16.10 -20.10
N GLU A 355 -3.60 15.74 -21.27
CA GLU A 355 -4.00 16.35 -22.55
C GLU A 355 -5.49 16.17 -22.82
N ARG A 356 -6.04 14.98 -22.49
CA ARG A 356 -7.45 14.69 -22.76
C ARG A 356 -8.41 15.25 -21.71
N PHE A 357 -8.07 15.12 -20.43
CA PHE A 357 -8.99 15.40 -19.31
C PHE A 357 -8.58 16.57 -18.43
N GLY A 358 -7.36 17.12 -18.58
CA GLY A 358 -6.80 18.15 -17.70
C GLY A 358 -6.39 17.63 -16.31
N ILE A 359 -6.31 16.29 -16.14
CA ILE A 359 -6.05 15.63 -14.85
C ILE A 359 -4.62 15.13 -14.79
N ARG A 360 -3.93 15.47 -13.71
CA ARG A 360 -2.59 14.93 -13.40
C ARG A 360 -2.74 13.69 -12.51
N LEU A 361 -2.42 12.52 -13.05
CA LEU A 361 -2.38 11.28 -12.27
C LEU A 361 -1.15 11.27 -11.36
N GLU A 362 -1.34 10.85 -10.11
CA GLU A 362 -0.26 10.70 -9.13
C GLU A 362 0.12 9.22 -9.01
N PRO A 363 1.42 8.86 -9.15
CA PRO A 363 1.89 7.50 -8.89
C PRO A 363 1.68 7.10 -7.44
N GLU A 364 1.21 5.87 -7.21
CA GLU A 364 1.05 5.29 -5.86
C GLU A 364 2.36 4.68 -5.33
N PRO A 365 3.18 3.97 -6.15
CA PRO A 365 4.42 3.38 -5.68
C PRO A 365 5.50 4.41 -5.40
N VAL A 366 6.39 4.04 -4.47
CA VAL A 366 7.61 4.80 -4.16
C VAL A 366 8.66 4.51 -5.22
N VAL A 367 9.20 5.55 -5.85
CA VAL A 367 10.31 5.45 -6.81
C VAL A 367 11.63 5.57 -6.04
N VAL A 368 12.51 4.58 -6.24
CA VAL A 368 13.80 4.45 -5.54
C VAL A 368 14.93 4.46 -6.54
#